data_1b32e5bf00e9652547d919802fbb4bdb
#
_entry.id   1b32e5bf00e9652547d919802fbb4bdb
#
_cell.length_a   1.000
_cell.length_b   1.000
_cell.length_c   1.000
_cell.angle_alpha   90.00
_cell.angle_beta   90.00
_cell.angle_gamma   90.00
#
_symmetry.space_group_name_H-M   'P 1'
#
loop_
_entity.id
_entity.type
_entity.pdbx_description
1 polymer ?
#
loop_
_entity_poly.entity_id
_entity_poly.type
_entity_poly.pdbx_seq_one_letter_code
_entity_poly.pdbx_strand_id
1 'polypeptide(L)'
;WGDVANNFHVRGTPYNQGSILKMLLDSGVQDVGDPTQCHAVAIDARSPKYDGGIITRLDCVVFGIVVNNNCERFYDEGEDFWPKRYAIWGRLVAAQPDQIGHIIFDSTALSMFMPSLYPPIRADSIRELAEKMGLEPDALERTVETFNASVMPGTFNHEDLDDCRTEGLTPPKSHWARRIESPPFYGYPVRPGITFTY
;
A
#
# COMPACT_ATOMS: atom_id res chain seq x y z
N TRP A 1 9.07 12.97 -10.69
CA TRP A 1 9.43 12.14 -9.52
C TRP A 1 10.93 12.23 -9.18
N GLY A 2 11.78 12.67 -10.12
CA GLY A 2 13.21 12.79 -9.86
C GLY A 2 13.86 11.45 -9.50
N ASP A 3 14.86 11.49 -8.62
CA ASP A 3 15.66 10.32 -8.25
C ASP A 3 14.88 9.22 -7.53
N VAL A 4 13.76 9.56 -6.87
CA VAL A 4 12.91 8.57 -6.19
C VAL A 4 12.30 7.55 -7.16
N ALA A 5 12.16 7.90 -8.44
CA ALA A 5 11.69 6.98 -9.47
C ALA A 5 12.56 5.74 -9.63
N ASN A 6 13.83 5.81 -9.24
CA ASN A 6 14.73 4.65 -9.26
C ASN A 6 14.29 3.50 -8.36
N ASN A 7 13.50 3.81 -7.31
CA ASN A 7 12.97 2.83 -6.39
C ASN A 7 11.61 2.24 -6.82
N PHE A 8 11.03 2.74 -7.91
CA PHE A 8 9.75 2.24 -8.41
C PHE A 8 9.97 0.90 -9.09
N HIS A 9 9.11 -0.05 -8.76
CA HIS A 9 9.01 -1.30 -9.50
C HIS A 9 8.16 -1.08 -10.74
N VAL A 10 8.48 -1.78 -11.81
CA VAL A 10 7.76 -1.69 -13.08
C VAL A 10 7.03 -3.02 -13.31
N ARG A 11 5.71 -2.95 -13.38
CA ARG A 11 4.87 -4.10 -13.71
C ARG A 11 4.88 -4.32 -15.22
N GLY A 12 6.03 -4.69 -15.73
CA GLY A 12 6.27 -4.84 -17.17
C GLY A 12 7.71 -5.19 -17.46
N THR A 13 8.12 -4.84 -18.67
CA THR A 13 9.44 -5.16 -19.23
C THR A 13 10.38 -3.95 -19.17
N PRO A 14 11.71 -4.14 -19.03
CA PRO A 14 12.70 -3.07 -19.12
C PRO A 14 12.83 -2.48 -20.54
N TYR A 15 12.24 -3.11 -21.54
CA TYR A 15 12.42 -2.72 -22.95
C TYR A 15 11.50 -1.59 -23.41
N ASN A 16 10.35 -1.40 -22.74
CA ASN A 16 9.44 -0.32 -23.06
C ASN A 16 9.88 0.98 -22.34
N GLN A 17 10.73 1.75 -23.01
CA GLN A 17 11.35 2.97 -22.48
C GLN A 17 10.71 4.25 -23.03
N GLY A 18 9.53 4.17 -23.65
CA GLY A 18 8.82 5.33 -24.19
C GLY A 18 9.39 5.86 -25.50
N SER A 19 10.18 5.09 -26.26
CA SER A 19 10.81 5.55 -27.51
C SER A 19 9.80 6.04 -28.54
N ILE A 20 8.66 5.34 -28.67
CA ILE A 20 7.59 5.73 -29.60
C ILE A 20 6.93 7.04 -29.13
N LEU A 21 6.63 7.17 -27.83
CA LEU A 21 6.07 8.40 -27.27
C LEU A 21 7.01 9.58 -27.54
N LYS A 22 8.31 9.42 -27.26
CA LYS A 22 9.31 10.46 -27.55
C LYS A 22 9.32 10.87 -29.03
N MET A 23 9.32 9.91 -29.95
CA MET A 23 9.30 10.16 -31.39
C MET A 23 8.06 10.97 -31.80
N LEU A 24 6.88 10.66 -31.24
CA LEU A 24 5.65 11.39 -31.54
C LEU A 24 5.73 12.83 -31.03
N LEU A 25 6.20 13.05 -29.82
CA LEU A 25 6.37 14.39 -29.24
C LEU A 25 7.40 15.20 -30.01
N ASP A 26 8.54 14.62 -30.38
CA ASP A 26 9.56 15.26 -31.22
C ASP A 26 9.02 15.63 -32.61
N SER A 27 8.00 14.94 -33.10
CA SER A 27 7.31 15.22 -34.38
C SER A 27 6.20 16.25 -34.24
N GLY A 28 6.00 16.85 -33.08
CA GLY A 28 5.01 17.91 -32.83
C GLY A 28 3.59 17.39 -32.57
N VAL A 29 3.42 16.10 -32.24
CA VAL A 29 2.15 15.60 -31.75
C VAL A 29 1.88 16.21 -30.37
N GLN A 30 0.68 16.74 -30.18
CA GLN A 30 0.29 17.36 -28.92
C GLN A 30 0.21 16.31 -27.84
N ASP A 31 0.89 16.56 -26.71
CA ASP A 31 0.68 15.80 -25.48
C ASP A 31 -0.59 16.29 -24.75
N VAL A 32 -1.28 15.35 -24.11
CA VAL A 32 -2.49 15.60 -23.32
C VAL A 32 -2.37 14.82 -22.02
N GLY A 33 -2.71 15.46 -20.92
CA GLY A 33 -2.66 14.86 -19.60
C GLY A 33 -1.56 15.47 -18.73
N ASP A 34 -1.26 14.81 -17.62
CA ASP A 34 -0.22 15.23 -16.68
C ASP A 34 0.88 14.15 -16.61
N PRO A 35 2.07 14.39 -17.21
CA PRO A 35 3.15 13.41 -17.23
C PRO A 35 3.74 13.12 -15.85
N THR A 36 3.36 13.87 -14.82
CA THR A 36 3.75 13.58 -13.42
C THR A 36 2.83 12.58 -12.74
N GLN A 37 1.71 12.21 -13.37
CA GLN A 37 0.76 11.25 -12.87
C GLN A 37 1.03 9.86 -13.45
N CYS A 38 0.62 8.83 -12.70
CA CYS A 38 0.75 7.45 -13.14
C CYS A 38 -0.24 6.54 -12.40
N HIS A 39 -0.60 5.45 -13.06
CA HIS A 39 -1.26 4.33 -12.42
C HIS A 39 -0.19 3.54 -11.63
N ALA A 40 -0.09 3.82 -10.34
CA ALA A 40 0.90 3.22 -9.47
C ALA A 40 0.23 2.52 -8.28
N VAL A 41 0.46 1.23 -8.14
CA VAL A 41 -0.18 0.36 -7.15
C VAL A 41 0.77 0.01 -6.01
N ALA A 42 0.23 -0.47 -4.91
CA ALA A 42 0.99 -1.12 -3.85
C ALA A 42 1.51 -2.47 -4.38
N ILE A 43 2.83 -2.64 -4.41
CA ILE A 43 3.47 -3.88 -4.84
C ILE A 43 4.38 -4.41 -3.75
N ASP A 44 4.48 -5.73 -3.63
CA ASP A 44 5.39 -6.34 -2.67
C ASP A 44 6.84 -5.91 -2.93
N ALA A 45 7.47 -5.28 -1.95
CA ALA A 45 8.83 -4.75 -2.08
C ALA A 45 9.90 -5.82 -2.31
N ARG A 46 9.56 -7.10 -2.07
CA ARG A 46 10.44 -8.26 -2.33
C ARG A 46 10.39 -8.72 -3.78
N SER A 47 9.45 -8.19 -4.58
CA SER A 47 9.37 -8.50 -6.01
C SER A 47 10.56 -7.92 -6.78
N PRO A 48 10.95 -8.50 -7.93
CA PRO A 48 11.97 -7.92 -8.78
C PRO A 48 11.50 -6.58 -9.36
N LYS A 49 12.45 -5.70 -9.72
CA LYS A 49 12.17 -4.37 -10.27
C LYS A 49 11.27 -4.42 -11.52
N TYR A 50 11.37 -5.46 -12.33
CA TYR A 50 10.53 -5.72 -13.50
C TYR A 50 9.86 -7.07 -13.28
N ASP A 51 8.61 -7.09 -12.87
CA ASP A 51 7.92 -8.31 -12.47
C ASP A 51 6.89 -8.84 -13.47
N GLY A 52 6.42 -7.97 -14.39
CA GLY A 52 5.47 -8.36 -15.44
C GLY A 52 4.13 -8.91 -14.94
N GLY A 53 3.90 -8.98 -13.64
CA GLY A 53 2.82 -9.71 -13.03
C GLY A 53 1.81 -8.87 -12.25
N ILE A 54 0.61 -9.44 -12.07
CA ILE A 54 -0.41 -8.91 -11.18
C ILE A 54 -0.30 -9.49 -9.76
N ILE A 55 0.34 -10.66 -9.64
CA ILE A 55 0.36 -11.46 -8.41
C ILE A 55 1.25 -10.88 -7.30
N THR A 56 2.02 -9.84 -7.60
CA THR A 56 2.81 -9.08 -6.61
C THR A 56 2.09 -7.83 -6.12
N ARG A 57 0.94 -7.48 -6.71
CA ARG A 57 0.06 -6.43 -6.19
C ARG A 57 -0.53 -6.84 -4.85
N LEU A 58 -0.61 -5.89 -3.93
CA LEU A 58 -1.11 -6.11 -2.58
C LEU A 58 -2.50 -5.49 -2.42
N ASP A 59 -3.53 -6.32 -2.45
CA ASP A 59 -4.92 -5.91 -2.29
C ASP A 59 -5.38 -5.91 -0.82
N CYS A 60 -4.49 -6.22 0.12
CA CYS A 60 -4.76 -6.24 1.56
C CYS A 60 -4.72 -4.87 2.24
N VAL A 61 -4.36 -3.80 1.52
CA VAL A 61 -4.21 -2.44 2.05
C VAL A 61 -5.41 -2.00 2.90
N VAL A 62 -6.63 -2.21 2.40
CA VAL A 62 -7.86 -1.77 3.05
C VAL A 62 -8.22 -2.58 4.31
N PHE A 63 -7.68 -3.79 4.47
CA PHE A 63 -8.00 -4.70 5.57
C PHE A 63 -7.08 -4.57 6.78
N GLY A 64 -6.07 -3.71 6.70
CA GLY A 64 -5.14 -3.39 7.76
C GLY A 64 -4.87 -1.89 7.86
N ILE A 65 -3.67 -1.55 8.31
CA ILE A 65 -3.13 -0.19 8.27
C ILE A 65 -1.85 -0.19 7.44
N VAL A 66 -1.49 0.98 6.89
CA VAL A 66 -0.21 1.16 6.19
C VAL A 66 0.63 2.21 6.91
N VAL A 67 1.84 1.82 7.31
CA VAL A 67 2.79 2.69 7.98
C VAL A 67 4.05 2.90 7.12
N ASN A 68 4.75 4.01 7.33
CA ASN A 68 6.07 4.27 6.77
C ASN A 68 7.19 3.67 7.66
N ASN A 69 8.46 3.91 7.31
CA ASN A 69 9.61 3.43 8.09
C ASN A 69 9.68 4.02 9.52
N ASN A 70 8.98 5.13 9.78
CA ASN A 70 8.86 5.70 11.13
C ASN A 70 7.69 5.10 11.91
N CYS A 71 7.03 4.06 11.39
CA CYS A 71 5.81 3.45 11.94
C CYS A 71 4.60 4.40 11.98
N GLU A 72 4.57 5.44 11.15
CA GLU A 72 3.49 6.42 11.09
C GLU A 72 2.52 6.08 9.95
N ARG A 73 1.21 6.07 10.24
CA ARG A 73 0.19 6.03 9.19
C ARG A 73 0.20 7.35 8.41
N PHE A 74 0.02 7.30 7.11
CA PHE A 74 0.15 8.47 6.25
C PHE A 74 -1.06 8.73 5.34
N TYR A 75 -2.03 7.84 5.31
CA TYR A 75 -3.23 7.99 4.49
C TYR A 75 -4.42 7.22 5.08
N ASP A 76 -5.62 7.53 4.60
CA ASP A 76 -6.86 6.80 4.91
C ASP A 76 -6.96 5.55 4.02
N GLU A 77 -6.72 4.38 4.55
CA GLU A 77 -6.79 3.12 3.82
C GLU A 77 -8.22 2.76 3.41
N GLY A 78 -9.21 3.37 4.03
CA GLY A 78 -10.63 3.18 3.80
C GLY A 78 -11.33 4.37 3.14
N GLU A 79 -10.61 5.29 2.48
CA GLU A 79 -11.15 6.53 1.90
C GLU A 79 -12.32 6.32 0.93
N ASP A 80 -12.22 5.32 0.06
CA ASP A 80 -13.22 5.00 -0.96
C ASP A 80 -13.09 3.53 -1.36
N PHE A 81 -14.01 3.07 -2.18
CA PHE A 81 -14.08 1.70 -2.67
C PHE A 81 -12.76 1.28 -3.36
N TRP A 82 -12.14 0.19 -2.90
CA TRP A 82 -10.81 -0.23 -3.30
C TRP A 82 -10.59 -0.27 -4.82
N PRO A 83 -11.49 -0.81 -5.66
CA PRO A 83 -11.32 -0.82 -7.12
C PRO A 83 -11.15 0.56 -7.77
N LYS A 84 -11.57 1.64 -7.09
CA LYS A 84 -11.34 3.01 -7.57
C LYS A 84 -10.01 3.59 -7.08
N ARG A 85 -9.50 3.15 -5.92
CA ARG A 85 -8.41 3.82 -5.21
C ARG A 85 -7.09 3.06 -5.19
N TYR A 86 -7.06 1.79 -5.54
CA TYR A 86 -5.82 0.98 -5.48
C TYR A 86 -4.65 1.58 -6.30
N ALA A 87 -4.93 2.32 -7.36
CA ALA A 87 -3.93 2.88 -8.26
C ALA A 87 -3.22 4.13 -7.72
N ILE A 88 -3.62 4.67 -6.57
CA ILE A 88 -2.94 5.82 -5.96
C ILE A 88 -1.86 5.38 -4.96
N TRP A 89 -1.92 4.16 -4.47
CA TRP A 89 -1.08 3.70 -3.36
C TRP A 89 0.41 3.71 -3.67
N GLY A 90 0.79 3.42 -4.90
CA GLY A 90 2.18 3.57 -5.31
C GLY A 90 2.71 5.00 -5.15
N ARG A 91 1.90 6.02 -5.49
CA ARG A 91 2.28 7.43 -5.31
C ARG A 91 2.36 7.83 -3.85
N LEU A 92 1.43 7.35 -3.03
CA LEU A 92 1.43 7.60 -1.59
C LEU A 92 2.68 7.03 -0.93
N VAL A 93 3.07 5.81 -1.29
CA VAL A 93 4.29 5.16 -0.81
C VAL A 93 5.54 5.88 -1.33
N ALA A 94 5.53 6.35 -2.59
CA ALA A 94 6.65 7.10 -3.17
C ALA A 94 6.95 8.41 -2.42
N ALA A 95 5.97 8.98 -1.73
CA ALA A 95 6.13 10.18 -0.92
C ALA A 95 6.66 9.90 0.51
N GLN A 96 6.80 8.62 0.89
CA GLN A 96 7.28 8.26 2.23
C GLN A 96 8.81 8.15 2.29
N PRO A 97 9.41 8.21 3.48
CA PRO A 97 10.83 7.94 3.67
C PRO A 97 11.25 6.63 2.99
N ASP A 98 12.36 6.65 2.27
CA ASP A 98 12.92 5.52 1.51
C ASP A 98 11.99 4.93 0.44
N GLN A 99 10.85 5.59 0.15
CA GLN A 99 9.80 5.15 -0.78
C GLN A 99 9.34 3.72 -0.47
N ILE A 100 9.18 3.45 0.80
CA ILE A 100 8.68 2.16 1.30
C ILE A 100 7.55 2.38 2.29
N GLY A 101 6.58 1.47 2.29
CA GLY A 101 5.54 1.35 3.29
C GLY A 101 5.45 -0.08 3.81
N HIS A 102 4.67 -0.27 4.84
CA HIS A 102 4.45 -1.57 5.47
C HIS A 102 2.96 -1.72 5.76
N ILE A 103 2.33 -2.73 5.16
CA ILE A 103 0.95 -3.10 5.46
C ILE A 103 0.98 -4.01 6.68
N ILE A 104 0.17 -3.70 7.70
CA ILE A 104 0.05 -4.46 8.94
C ILE A 104 -1.41 -4.87 9.11
N PHE A 105 -1.65 -6.16 9.32
CA PHE A 105 -2.98 -6.73 9.55
C PHE A 105 -2.91 -7.98 10.42
N ASP A 106 -4.05 -8.50 10.83
CA ASP A 106 -4.12 -9.71 11.65
C ASP A 106 -4.77 -10.90 10.91
N SER A 107 -4.90 -12.02 11.61
CA SER A 107 -5.39 -13.28 11.05
C SER A 107 -6.80 -13.18 10.44
N THR A 108 -7.61 -12.23 10.88
CA THR A 108 -9.00 -12.07 10.41
C THR A 108 -9.11 -11.57 8.98
N ALA A 109 -8.03 -10.99 8.43
CA ALA A 109 -8.00 -10.44 7.07
C ALA A 109 -7.51 -11.44 6.00
N LEU A 110 -6.87 -12.54 6.36
CA LEU A 110 -6.13 -13.43 5.43
C LEU A 110 -6.94 -13.96 4.25
N SER A 111 -8.24 -14.18 4.40
CA SER A 111 -9.10 -14.73 3.35
C SER A 111 -9.87 -13.68 2.55
N MET A 112 -9.63 -12.38 2.80
CA MET A 112 -10.44 -11.28 2.26
C MET A 112 -9.86 -10.65 0.99
N PHE A 113 -8.66 -11.03 0.58
CA PHE A 113 -7.97 -10.45 -0.57
C PHE A 113 -7.27 -11.51 -1.41
N MET A 114 -6.92 -11.13 -2.63
CA MET A 114 -6.15 -12.00 -3.52
C MET A 114 -4.76 -12.25 -2.92
N PRO A 115 -4.33 -13.52 -2.78
CA PRO A 115 -3.02 -13.83 -2.23
C PRO A 115 -1.90 -13.30 -3.13
N SER A 116 -0.84 -12.78 -2.51
CA SER A 116 0.39 -12.40 -3.21
C SER A 116 1.24 -13.65 -3.51
N LEU A 117 2.15 -13.51 -4.48
CA LEU A 117 3.17 -14.54 -4.78
C LEU A 117 4.04 -14.85 -3.55
N TYR A 118 4.36 -13.83 -2.78
CA TYR A 118 5.13 -13.98 -1.55
C TYR A 118 4.18 -14.08 -0.37
N PRO A 119 4.36 -15.06 0.53
CA PRO A 119 3.56 -15.11 1.74
C PRO A 119 3.82 -13.88 2.63
N PRO A 120 2.84 -13.43 3.42
CA PRO A 120 3.05 -12.36 4.37
C PRO A 120 4.09 -12.76 5.43
N ILE A 121 4.81 -11.79 5.94
CA ILE A 121 5.65 -11.98 7.11
C ILE A 121 4.71 -12.23 8.30
N ARG A 122 4.92 -13.33 9.02
CA ARG A 122 4.07 -13.78 10.13
C ARG A 122 4.80 -13.64 11.46
N ALA A 123 4.07 -13.19 12.48
CA ALA A 123 4.55 -13.12 13.85
C ALA A 123 3.40 -13.37 14.85
N ASP A 124 3.74 -13.74 16.08
CA ASP A 124 2.77 -14.00 17.14
C ASP A 124 2.49 -12.74 18.00
N SER A 125 3.28 -11.66 17.81
CA SER A 125 3.05 -10.34 18.40
C SER A 125 3.38 -9.21 17.40
N ILE A 126 2.87 -8.00 17.67
CA ILE A 126 3.21 -6.79 16.87
C ILE A 126 4.71 -6.47 17.02
N ARG A 127 5.27 -6.64 18.20
CA ARG A 127 6.71 -6.45 18.48
C ARG A 127 7.57 -7.36 17.60
N GLU A 128 7.27 -8.65 17.59
CA GLU A 128 7.98 -9.62 16.76
C GLU A 128 7.81 -9.33 15.26
N LEU A 129 6.61 -8.85 14.86
CA LEU A 129 6.35 -8.46 13.48
C LEU A 129 7.22 -7.25 13.09
N ALA A 130 7.32 -6.25 13.96
CA ALA A 130 8.18 -5.08 13.75
C ALA A 130 9.65 -5.49 13.56
N GLU A 131 10.18 -6.34 14.45
CA GLU A 131 11.55 -6.85 14.36
C GLU A 131 11.81 -7.57 13.03
N LYS A 132 10.90 -8.44 12.61
CA LYS A 132 11.00 -9.18 11.33
C LYS A 132 10.92 -8.26 10.10
N MET A 133 10.23 -7.12 10.22
CA MET A 133 10.06 -6.14 9.14
C MET A 133 11.13 -5.03 9.18
N GLY A 134 12.02 -5.02 10.17
CA GLY A 134 13.04 -4.00 10.33
C GLY A 134 12.50 -2.65 10.79
N LEU A 135 11.35 -2.65 11.48
CA LEU A 135 10.70 -1.49 12.07
C LEU A 135 11.05 -1.36 13.55
N GLU A 136 10.90 -0.15 14.09
CA GLU A 136 11.10 0.09 15.52
C GLU A 136 9.91 -0.51 16.32
N PRO A 137 10.14 -1.51 17.21
CA PRO A 137 9.06 -2.25 17.84
C PRO A 137 8.11 -1.41 18.69
N ASP A 138 8.66 -0.53 19.54
CA ASP A 138 7.84 0.31 20.43
C ASP A 138 7.01 1.34 19.63
N ALA A 139 7.53 1.81 18.49
CA ALA A 139 6.79 2.73 17.62
C ALA A 139 5.63 2.03 16.92
N LEU A 140 5.84 0.82 16.38
CA LEU A 140 4.78 0.07 15.73
C LEU A 140 3.68 -0.35 16.72
N GLU A 141 4.07 -0.82 17.91
CA GLU A 141 3.10 -1.15 18.98
C GLU A 141 2.23 0.06 19.32
N ARG A 142 2.84 1.24 19.58
CA ARG A 142 2.07 2.47 19.85
C ARG A 142 1.12 2.85 18.72
N THR A 143 1.54 2.70 17.47
CA THR A 143 0.69 3.01 16.31
C THR A 143 -0.51 2.06 16.22
N VAL A 144 -0.31 0.76 16.42
CA VAL A 144 -1.39 -0.24 16.42
C VAL A 144 -2.32 -0.02 17.62
N GLU A 145 -1.79 0.26 18.81
CA GLU A 145 -2.59 0.55 20.00
C GLU A 145 -3.45 1.81 19.81
N THR A 146 -2.86 2.89 19.29
CA THR A 146 -3.57 4.14 19.00
C THR A 146 -4.67 3.94 17.97
N PHE A 147 -4.37 3.19 16.89
CA PHE A 147 -5.36 2.81 15.90
C PHE A 147 -6.50 2.00 16.54
N ASN A 148 -6.17 0.95 17.28
CA ASN A 148 -7.16 0.07 17.92
C ASN A 148 -8.08 0.83 18.91
N ALA A 149 -7.52 1.79 19.64
CA ALA A 149 -8.28 2.64 20.57
C ALA A 149 -9.26 3.59 19.86
N SER A 150 -8.98 3.91 18.60
CA SER A 150 -9.79 4.85 17.78
C SER A 150 -10.88 4.15 16.98
N VAL A 151 -10.88 2.80 16.90
CA VAL A 151 -11.86 2.03 16.12
C VAL A 151 -13.23 2.08 16.79
N MET A 152 -14.23 2.54 16.05
CA MET A 152 -15.62 2.61 16.48
C MET A 152 -16.38 1.33 16.15
N PRO A 153 -17.41 0.96 16.93
CA PRO A 153 -18.30 -0.13 16.58
C PRO A 153 -18.95 0.11 15.21
N GLY A 154 -19.07 -0.95 14.42
CA GLY A 154 -19.70 -0.92 13.09
C GLY A 154 -20.01 -2.31 12.59
N THR A 155 -20.72 -2.40 11.47
CA THR A 155 -21.03 -3.66 10.79
C THR A 155 -20.11 -3.83 9.60
N PHE A 156 -19.11 -4.68 9.74
CA PHE A 156 -18.12 -4.91 8.69
C PHE A 156 -18.75 -5.54 7.43
N ASN A 157 -18.54 -4.86 6.29
CA ASN A 157 -18.90 -5.36 4.97
C ASN A 157 -17.84 -4.96 3.94
N HIS A 158 -17.04 -5.92 3.48
CA HIS A 158 -15.95 -5.64 2.52
C HIS A 158 -16.42 -5.44 1.08
N GLU A 159 -17.69 -5.68 0.78
CA GLU A 159 -18.27 -5.53 -0.56
C GLU A 159 -18.84 -4.13 -0.80
N ASP A 160 -18.92 -3.30 0.25
CA ASP A 160 -19.48 -1.96 0.19
C ASP A 160 -18.70 -1.01 1.11
N LEU A 161 -18.96 0.30 1.03
CA LEU A 161 -18.48 1.28 2.00
C LEU A 161 -19.26 1.09 3.30
N ASP A 162 -18.64 0.44 4.26
CA ASP A 162 -19.27 0.11 5.54
C ASP A 162 -19.19 1.26 6.56
N ASP A 163 -19.73 1.07 7.74
CA ASP A 163 -19.71 2.03 8.83
C ASP A 163 -18.58 1.81 9.86
N CYS A 164 -17.68 0.85 9.61
CA CYS A 164 -16.50 0.59 10.43
C CYS A 164 -15.45 1.67 10.21
N ARG A 165 -15.33 2.61 11.12
CA ARG A 165 -14.43 3.77 11.01
C ARG A 165 -13.65 4.02 12.28
N THR A 166 -12.70 4.93 12.21
CA THR A 166 -12.00 5.49 13.38
C THR A 166 -12.53 6.88 13.72
N GLU A 167 -12.45 7.27 14.99
CA GLU A 167 -12.69 8.63 15.44
C GLU A 167 -11.49 9.18 16.22
N GLY A 168 -11.22 10.49 16.04
CA GLY A 168 -10.11 11.16 16.72
C GLY A 168 -8.70 10.78 16.21
N LEU A 169 -8.59 10.08 15.11
CA LEU A 169 -7.33 9.65 14.52
C LEU A 169 -6.99 10.44 13.25
N THR A 170 -5.71 10.79 13.09
CA THR A 170 -5.20 11.47 11.88
C THR A 170 -3.99 10.72 11.34
N PRO A 171 -4.00 10.25 10.07
CA PRO A 171 -5.17 10.22 9.19
C PRO A 171 -6.28 9.31 9.72
N PRO A 172 -7.55 9.57 9.40
CA PRO A 172 -8.65 8.66 9.77
C PRO A 172 -8.54 7.34 9.00
N LYS A 173 -9.35 6.36 9.34
CA LYS A 173 -9.75 5.27 8.49
C LYS A 173 -11.27 5.28 8.37
N SER A 174 -11.77 5.64 7.19
CA SER A 174 -13.18 5.99 6.97
C SER A 174 -14.09 4.78 6.86
N HIS A 175 -13.57 3.64 6.35
CA HIS A 175 -14.29 2.39 6.17
C HIS A 175 -13.39 1.19 6.51
N TRP A 176 -13.98 0.04 6.79
CA TRP A 176 -13.32 -1.23 7.10
C TRP A 176 -12.32 -1.15 8.25
N ALA A 177 -12.52 -0.21 9.17
CA ALA A 177 -11.69 -0.09 10.35
C ALA A 177 -12.05 -1.20 11.34
N ARG A 178 -11.14 -2.15 11.50
CA ARG A 178 -11.22 -3.22 12.50
C ARG A 178 -9.96 -3.22 13.33
N ARG A 179 -10.08 -3.59 14.60
CA ARG A 179 -8.93 -3.73 15.48
C ARG A 179 -7.98 -4.80 14.96
N ILE A 180 -6.70 -4.53 15.08
CA ILE A 180 -5.61 -5.47 14.79
C ILE A 180 -5.21 -6.09 16.14
N GLU A 181 -5.90 -7.16 16.53
CA GLU A 181 -5.76 -7.78 17.86
C GLU A 181 -5.82 -9.29 17.87
N SER A 182 -6.03 -9.93 16.71
CA SER A 182 -6.22 -11.38 16.59
C SER A 182 -4.96 -12.04 16.01
N PRO A 183 -4.05 -12.58 16.86
CA PRO A 183 -2.86 -13.24 16.36
C PRO A 183 -3.19 -14.49 15.51
N PRO A 184 -2.28 -14.94 14.64
CA PRO A 184 -1.03 -14.30 14.31
C PRO A 184 -1.21 -13.01 13.52
N PHE A 185 -0.21 -12.10 13.64
CA PHE A 185 -0.14 -10.86 12.91
C PHE A 185 0.67 -11.03 11.65
N TYR A 186 0.38 -10.18 10.65
CA TYR A 186 0.96 -10.30 9.32
C TYR A 186 1.37 -8.95 8.77
N GLY A 187 2.40 -8.94 7.93
CA GLY A 187 2.83 -7.74 7.26
C GLY A 187 3.42 -7.99 5.88
N TYR A 188 3.32 -6.95 5.04
CA TYR A 188 3.97 -6.88 3.73
C TYR A 188 4.78 -5.60 3.61
N PRO A 189 6.06 -5.65 3.22
CA PRO A 189 6.76 -4.46 2.77
C PRO A 189 6.25 -4.06 1.38
N VAL A 190 6.06 -2.74 1.16
CA VAL A 190 5.40 -2.20 -0.03
C VAL A 190 6.30 -1.19 -0.74
N ARG A 191 6.38 -1.28 -2.06
CA ARG A 191 6.96 -0.26 -2.94
C ARG A 191 5.96 0.19 -4.00
N PRO A 192 6.21 1.36 -4.63
CA PRO A 192 5.45 1.79 -5.80
C PRO A 192 5.63 0.83 -6.97
N GLY A 193 4.53 0.33 -7.53
CA GLY A 193 4.53 -0.48 -8.73
C GLY A 193 3.85 0.24 -9.88
N ILE A 194 4.61 0.79 -10.84
CA ILE A 194 4.07 1.49 -12.01
C ILE A 194 3.62 0.50 -13.06
N THR A 195 2.39 0.70 -13.56
CA THR A 195 1.86 -0.04 -14.70
C THR A 195 1.95 0.79 -15.98
N PHE A 196 1.54 2.06 -15.89
CA PHE A 196 1.60 3.02 -17.01
C PHE A 196 1.52 4.45 -16.46
N THR A 197 1.93 5.41 -17.28
CA THR A 197 1.72 6.85 -17.05
C THR A 197 0.44 7.32 -17.75
N TYR A 198 -0.08 8.44 -17.32
CA TYR A 198 -1.23 9.09 -17.97
C TYR A 198 -0.77 10.00 -19.10
#